data_27f1581f4085e29105ef1a5bfc44a533
#
_entry.id   27f1581f4085e29105ef1a5bfc44a533
#
_cell.length_a   1.000
_cell.length_b   1.000
_cell.length_c   1.000
_cell.angle_alpha   90.00
_cell.angle_beta   90.00
_cell.angle_gamma   90.00
#
_symmetry.space_group_name_H-M   'P 1'
#
loop_
_entity.id
_entity.type
_entity.pdbx_description
1 polymer ?
#
loop_
_entity_poly.entity_id
_entity_poly.type
_entity_poly.pdbx_seq_one_letter_code
_entity_poly.pdbx_strand_id
1 'polypeptide(L)'
;MISLLLAIIYLAFISLGLPDSLLGSAWPVIHQELNVPLSWSGAVFMIISVGTVISSLNSDRLTRRFGTGKVTACSVALTCAALFGFSVSNSFALLCLWAVPYGLGAGGVDAALNNYVALHYLSRHMSWLHCMWGVGATVGPYIMGAVLTHGGSWHSGYRIIGVIQLALTAILLLSLPLWKQNTAESDEQRREKALSLVEIIAIPGAKAVMLCFFCYCAVEQTVGLWASSYLVNVRGVDAVTAAGYGSLFFLGITGGRAVSGFITYRLNDTQMVRLGQAIIAAGIALLFLPLGDRVAFVGLVLVGLGCAPIYPSIIHSTPAHFGAERSQALIGVQMASAYVGTSLMPPLFGWLSARLTLGIFPAYLLLLLAVMAASHLALCRKTGT
;
A
#
# COMPACT_ATOMS: atom_id res chain seq x y z
N MET A 1 20.93 -17.91 -0.99
CA MET A 1 19.72 -18.69 -0.63
C MET A 1 18.77 -17.76 0.09
N ILE A 2 17.47 -17.82 -0.20
CA ILE A 2 16.44 -17.09 0.55
C ILE A 2 16.40 -17.71 1.93
N SER A 3 16.53 -16.91 3.00
CA SER A 3 16.39 -17.42 4.35
C SER A 3 14.94 -17.86 4.61
N LEU A 4 14.72 -18.85 5.44
CA LEU A 4 13.36 -19.29 5.83
C LEU A 4 12.53 -18.10 6.36
N LEU A 5 13.16 -17.20 7.12
CA LEU A 5 12.52 -15.99 7.64
C LEU A 5 12.04 -15.06 6.53
N LEU A 6 12.85 -14.86 5.47
CA LEU A 6 12.45 -14.03 4.33
C LEU A 6 11.24 -14.63 3.57
N ALA A 7 11.20 -15.96 3.43
CA ALA A 7 10.04 -16.64 2.85
C ALA A 7 8.76 -16.41 3.68
N ILE A 8 8.86 -16.48 5.02
CA ILE A 8 7.75 -16.19 5.94
C ILE A 8 7.32 -14.71 5.82
N ILE A 9 8.26 -13.78 5.69
CA ILE A 9 7.99 -12.36 5.47
C ILE A 9 7.23 -12.14 4.16
N TYR A 10 7.62 -12.83 3.06
CA TYR A 10 6.90 -12.77 1.79
C TYR A 10 5.48 -13.33 1.91
N LEU A 11 5.29 -14.45 2.61
CA LEU A 11 3.96 -14.98 2.90
C LEU A 11 3.10 -14.00 3.73
N ALA A 12 3.71 -13.30 4.69
CA ALA A 12 3.01 -12.28 5.46
C ALA A 12 2.54 -11.11 4.58
N PHE A 13 3.29 -10.74 3.54
CA PHE A 13 2.86 -9.71 2.59
C PHE A 13 1.79 -10.19 1.62
N ILE A 14 1.81 -11.44 1.17
CA ILE A 14 0.68 -12.04 0.44
C ILE A 14 -0.58 -11.94 1.30
N SER A 15 -0.49 -12.30 2.57
CA SER A 15 -1.63 -12.27 3.47
C SER A 15 -2.11 -10.86 3.81
N LEU A 16 -1.24 -9.86 3.78
CA LEU A 16 -1.63 -8.47 3.91
C LEU A 16 -2.44 -8.01 2.70
N GLY A 17 -2.03 -8.42 1.49
CA GLY A 17 -2.74 -8.09 0.25
C GLY A 17 -4.08 -8.80 0.07
N LEU A 18 -4.20 -10.05 0.54
CA LEU A 18 -5.41 -10.87 0.34
C LEU A 18 -6.72 -10.15 0.75
N PRO A 19 -6.83 -9.50 1.93
CA PRO A 19 -8.06 -8.86 2.34
C PRO A 19 -8.24 -7.42 1.83
N ASP A 20 -7.20 -6.76 1.34
CA ASP A 20 -7.24 -5.34 0.98
C ASP A 20 -8.30 -5.00 -0.08
N SER A 21 -8.54 -5.92 -1.02
CA SER A 21 -9.51 -5.73 -2.10
C SER A 21 -10.85 -6.42 -1.85
N LEU A 22 -11.03 -7.10 -0.70
CA LEU A 22 -12.25 -7.87 -0.42
C LEU A 22 -13.47 -6.98 -0.23
N LEU A 23 -13.32 -5.88 0.49
CA LEU A 23 -14.44 -4.96 0.73
C LEU A 23 -15.01 -4.46 -0.60
N GLY A 24 -14.16 -4.05 -1.53
CA GLY A 24 -14.59 -3.57 -2.85
C GLY A 24 -15.27 -4.66 -3.69
N SER A 25 -14.74 -5.88 -3.67
CA SER A 25 -15.30 -7.00 -4.47
C SER A 25 -16.60 -7.56 -3.89
N ALA A 26 -16.79 -7.52 -2.56
CA ALA A 26 -17.99 -8.00 -1.89
C ALA A 26 -19.08 -6.93 -1.71
N TRP A 27 -18.71 -5.64 -1.76
CA TRP A 27 -19.61 -4.54 -1.41
C TRP A 27 -20.90 -4.47 -2.25
N PRO A 28 -20.90 -4.76 -3.55
CA PRO A 28 -22.15 -4.80 -4.33
C PRO A 28 -23.22 -5.75 -3.76
N VAL A 29 -22.80 -6.80 -3.06
CA VAL A 29 -23.71 -7.75 -2.39
C VAL A 29 -24.00 -7.31 -0.96
N ILE A 30 -22.96 -6.89 -0.22
CA ILE A 30 -23.08 -6.48 1.19
C ILE A 30 -24.08 -5.32 1.36
N HIS A 31 -23.95 -4.25 0.55
CA HIS A 31 -24.81 -3.08 0.71
C HIS A 31 -26.29 -3.39 0.47
N GLN A 32 -26.59 -4.32 -0.45
CA GLN A 32 -27.96 -4.76 -0.72
C GLN A 32 -28.51 -5.60 0.44
N GLU A 33 -27.72 -6.57 0.92
CA GLU A 33 -28.12 -7.45 2.02
C GLU A 33 -28.33 -6.67 3.34
N LEU A 34 -27.47 -5.69 3.63
CA LEU A 34 -27.58 -4.87 4.82
C LEU A 34 -28.53 -3.66 4.67
N ASN A 35 -29.14 -3.45 3.49
CA ASN A 35 -30.02 -2.32 3.18
C ASN A 35 -29.38 -0.95 3.47
N VAL A 36 -28.11 -0.77 3.08
CA VAL A 36 -27.36 0.48 3.26
C VAL A 36 -27.00 1.11 1.92
N PRO A 37 -26.80 2.44 1.83
CA PRO A 37 -26.37 3.11 0.62
C PRO A 37 -25.01 2.57 0.11
N LEU A 38 -24.83 2.52 -1.21
CA LEU A 38 -23.58 2.09 -1.84
C LEU A 38 -22.36 2.89 -1.34
N SER A 39 -22.53 4.17 -1.05
CA SER A 39 -21.49 5.09 -0.57
C SER A 39 -20.95 4.75 0.83
N TRP A 40 -21.65 3.92 1.61
CA TRP A 40 -21.23 3.59 2.97
C TRP A 40 -19.98 2.71 3.06
N SER A 41 -19.57 2.07 1.96
CA SER A 41 -18.24 1.42 1.88
C SER A 41 -17.11 2.38 2.24
N GLY A 42 -17.26 3.65 1.87
CA GLY A 42 -16.30 4.70 2.20
C GLY A 42 -16.11 4.90 3.71
N ALA A 43 -17.17 4.73 4.51
CA ALA A 43 -17.05 4.84 5.97
C ALA A 43 -16.21 3.69 6.55
N VAL A 44 -16.44 2.44 6.11
CA VAL A 44 -15.64 1.28 6.53
C VAL A 44 -14.18 1.48 6.12
N PHE A 45 -13.94 1.91 4.87
CA PHE A 45 -12.60 2.21 4.36
C PHE A 45 -11.90 3.31 5.17
N MET A 46 -12.61 4.39 5.53
CA MET A 46 -12.05 5.47 6.34
C MET A 46 -11.69 5.01 7.76
N ILE A 47 -12.51 4.15 8.39
CA ILE A 47 -12.19 3.58 9.70
C ILE A 47 -10.92 2.73 9.61
N ILE A 48 -10.80 1.88 8.60
CA ILE A 48 -9.60 1.09 8.34
C ILE A 48 -8.39 2.01 8.17
N SER A 49 -8.49 3.04 7.31
CA SER A 49 -7.40 3.98 7.03
C SER A 49 -6.94 4.73 8.28
N VAL A 50 -7.86 5.20 9.11
CA VAL A 50 -7.53 5.89 10.38
C VAL A 50 -6.82 4.92 11.33
N GLY A 51 -7.31 3.68 11.46
CA GLY A 51 -6.67 2.64 12.27
C GLY A 51 -5.25 2.33 11.78
N THR A 52 -5.06 2.26 10.47
CA THR A 52 -3.75 2.01 9.84
C THR A 52 -2.78 3.17 10.11
N VAL A 53 -3.23 4.41 9.97
CA VAL A 53 -2.42 5.62 10.30
C VAL A 53 -1.99 5.59 11.77
N ILE A 54 -2.93 5.35 12.70
CA ILE A 54 -2.64 5.31 14.14
C ILE A 54 -1.62 4.20 14.45
N SER A 55 -1.79 3.02 13.88
CA SER A 55 -0.90 1.88 14.10
C SER A 55 0.49 2.13 13.53
N SER A 56 0.58 2.68 12.32
CA SER A 56 1.86 3.02 11.68
C SER A 56 2.64 4.05 12.48
N LEU A 57 1.99 5.10 12.99
CA LEU A 57 2.61 6.12 13.84
C LEU A 57 3.14 5.56 15.18
N ASN A 58 2.52 4.49 15.69
CA ASN A 58 2.94 3.84 16.92
C ASN A 58 3.89 2.65 16.69
N SER A 59 4.21 2.31 15.45
CA SER A 59 4.99 1.13 15.08
C SER A 59 6.38 1.12 15.73
N ASP A 60 7.06 2.26 15.81
CA ASP A 60 8.38 2.37 16.47
C ASP A 60 8.31 2.00 17.96
N ARG A 61 7.32 2.55 18.70
CA ARG A 61 7.12 2.22 20.12
C ARG A 61 6.82 0.75 20.34
N LEU A 62 5.99 0.17 19.48
CA LEU A 62 5.60 -1.24 19.58
C LEU A 62 6.76 -2.17 19.24
N THR A 63 7.53 -1.89 18.18
CA THR A 63 8.66 -2.73 17.76
C THR A 63 9.83 -2.64 18.75
N ARG A 64 10.12 -1.47 19.31
CA ARG A 64 11.12 -1.31 20.39
C ARG A 64 10.73 -2.11 21.63
N ARG A 65 9.45 -2.09 22.02
CA ARG A 65 8.98 -2.76 23.23
C ARG A 65 8.86 -4.27 23.09
N PHE A 66 8.32 -4.75 21.97
CA PHE A 66 7.93 -6.16 21.79
C PHE A 66 8.81 -6.91 20.78
N GLY A 67 9.54 -6.18 19.92
CA GLY A 67 10.30 -6.73 18.79
C GLY A 67 9.43 -6.93 17.56
N THR A 68 10.04 -6.86 16.37
CA THR A 68 9.36 -6.93 15.07
C THR A 68 8.54 -8.20 14.90
N GLY A 69 9.09 -9.38 15.26
CA GLY A 69 8.38 -10.66 15.10
C GLY A 69 7.07 -10.74 15.89
N LYS A 70 7.05 -10.28 17.14
CA LYS A 70 5.83 -10.27 17.96
C LYS A 70 4.82 -9.26 17.47
N VAL A 71 5.27 -8.05 17.07
CA VAL A 71 4.38 -7.03 16.48
C VAL A 71 3.74 -7.57 15.22
N THR A 72 4.50 -8.18 14.32
CA THR A 72 3.99 -8.82 13.10
C THR A 72 2.95 -9.90 13.41
N ALA A 73 3.26 -10.84 14.30
CA ALA A 73 2.34 -11.93 14.66
C ALA A 73 1.04 -11.41 15.29
N CYS A 74 1.12 -10.46 16.23
CA CYS A 74 -0.05 -9.84 16.84
C CYS A 74 -0.89 -9.03 15.84
N SER A 75 -0.23 -8.33 14.93
CA SER A 75 -0.90 -7.54 13.89
C SER A 75 -1.67 -8.43 12.90
N VAL A 76 -1.06 -9.54 12.45
CA VAL A 76 -1.73 -10.52 11.59
C VAL A 76 -2.85 -11.24 12.35
N ALA A 77 -2.69 -11.52 13.64
CA ALA A 77 -3.77 -12.07 14.49
C ALA A 77 -4.96 -11.11 14.60
N LEU A 78 -4.71 -9.79 14.71
CA LEU A 78 -5.75 -8.77 14.73
C LEU A 78 -6.51 -8.71 13.40
N THR A 79 -5.82 -8.73 12.26
CA THR A 79 -6.48 -8.78 10.94
C THR A 79 -7.25 -10.09 10.75
N CYS A 80 -6.72 -11.21 11.21
CA CYS A 80 -7.42 -12.50 11.22
C CYS A 80 -8.73 -12.43 12.03
N ALA A 81 -8.69 -11.93 13.26
CA ALA A 81 -9.87 -11.76 14.10
C ALA A 81 -10.91 -10.84 13.42
N ALA A 82 -10.46 -9.75 12.80
CA ALA A 82 -11.34 -8.84 12.07
C ALA A 82 -12.01 -9.51 10.86
N LEU A 83 -11.30 -10.35 10.11
CA LEU A 83 -11.88 -11.10 8.98
C LEU A 83 -12.95 -12.08 9.43
N PHE A 84 -12.74 -12.80 10.55
CA PHE A 84 -13.79 -13.60 11.15
C PHE A 84 -14.94 -12.75 11.65
N GLY A 85 -14.65 -11.57 12.23
CA GLY A 85 -15.66 -10.60 12.61
C GLY A 85 -16.51 -10.12 11.43
N PHE A 86 -15.89 -9.78 10.30
CA PHE A 86 -16.63 -9.48 9.06
C PHE A 86 -17.47 -10.68 8.61
N SER A 87 -16.93 -11.92 8.71
CA SER A 87 -17.63 -13.12 8.29
C SER A 87 -18.87 -13.50 9.13
N VAL A 88 -19.10 -12.86 10.25
CA VAL A 88 -20.28 -13.05 11.09
C VAL A 88 -21.10 -11.76 11.26
N SER A 89 -20.73 -10.69 10.56
CA SER A 89 -21.39 -9.40 10.67
C SER A 89 -22.71 -9.40 9.90
N ASN A 90 -23.81 -9.12 10.60
CA ASN A 90 -25.15 -9.01 10.05
C ASN A 90 -25.68 -7.58 10.08
N SER A 91 -24.85 -6.60 10.36
CA SER A 91 -25.19 -5.19 10.36
C SER A 91 -24.00 -4.32 9.98
N PHE A 92 -24.28 -3.13 9.45
CA PHE A 92 -23.26 -2.15 9.10
C PHE A 92 -22.41 -1.72 10.30
N ALA A 93 -23.04 -1.58 11.47
CA ALA A 93 -22.34 -1.21 12.70
C ALA A 93 -21.29 -2.24 13.11
N LEU A 94 -21.56 -3.54 12.91
CA LEU A 94 -20.60 -4.60 13.16
C LEU A 94 -19.43 -4.57 12.15
N LEU A 95 -19.70 -4.27 10.87
CA LEU A 95 -18.62 -4.05 9.89
C LEU A 95 -17.71 -2.89 10.32
N CYS A 96 -18.27 -1.77 10.74
CA CYS A 96 -17.50 -0.63 11.26
C CYS A 96 -16.70 -1.01 12.51
N LEU A 97 -17.27 -1.79 13.42
CA LEU A 97 -16.60 -2.25 14.63
C LEU A 97 -15.36 -3.10 14.29
N TRP A 98 -15.51 -4.06 13.39
CA TRP A 98 -14.40 -4.94 12.98
C TRP A 98 -13.39 -4.25 12.06
N ALA A 99 -13.75 -3.16 11.39
CA ALA A 99 -12.83 -2.33 10.63
C ALA A 99 -11.73 -1.71 11.50
N VAL A 100 -11.99 -1.45 12.80
CA VAL A 100 -11.01 -0.89 13.74
C VAL A 100 -9.83 -1.85 13.97
N PRO A 101 -10.02 -3.09 14.49
CA PRO A 101 -8.91 -4.02 14.66
C PRO A 101 -8.25 -4.40 13.34
N TYR A 102 -9.00 -4.43 12.22
CA TYR A 102 -8.41 -4.64 10.90
C TYR A 102 -7.37 -3.56 10.56
N GLY A 103 -7.74 -2.29 10.62
CA GLY A 103 -6.85 -1.17 10.33
C GLY A 103 -5.64 -1.11 11.25
N LEU A 104 -5.84 -1.33 12.56
CA LEU A 104 -4.74 -1.38 13.52
C LEU A 104 -3.75 -2.52 13.21
N GLY A 105 -4.23 -3.69 12.84
CA GLY A 105 -3.40 -4.82 12.43
C GLY A 105 -2.64 -4.54 11.14
N ALA A 106 -3.32 -4.06 10.09
CA ALA A 106 -2.73 -3.79 8.79
C ALA A 106 -1.55 -2.81 8.87
N GLY A 107 -1.72 -1.66 9.53
CA GLY A 107 -0.66 -0.67 9.67
C GLY A 107 0.54 -1.14 10.50
N GLY A 108 0.29 -1.95 11.53
CA GLY A 108 1.35 -2.48 12.39
C GLY A 108 2.26 -3.46 11.66
N VAL A 109 1.69 -4.41 10.92
CA VAL A 109 2.47 -5.39 10.14
C VAL A 109 3.22 -4.73 8.99
N ASP A 110 2.56 -3.80 8.28
CA ASP A 110 3.17 -3.12 7.14
C ASP A 110 4.42 -2.31 7.56
N ALA A 111 4.29 -1.42 8.54
CA ALA A 111 5.42 -0.62 9.01
C ALA A 111 6.55 -1.48 9.62
N ALA A 112 6.23 -2.52 10.38
CA ALA A 112 7.23 -3.36 11.03
C ALA A 112 8.04 -4.18 10.03
N LEU A 113 7.38 -4.82 9.06
CA LEU A 113 8.06 -5.66 8.06
C LEU A 113 8.83 -4.85 7.03
N ASN A 114 8.30 -3.70 6.60
CA ASN A 114 9.02 -2.80 5.71
C ASN A 114 10.34 -2.34 6.33
N ASN A 115 10.33 -1.92 7.60
CA ASN A 115 11.57 -1.53 8.29
C ASN A 115 12.52 -2.72 8.44
N TYR A 116 12.00 -3.88 8.83
CA TYR A 116 12.85 -5.06 8.98
C TYR A 116 13.55 -5.44 7.68
N VAL A 117 12.84 -5.42 6.54
CA VAL A 117 13.44 -5.71 5.24
C VAL A 117 14.40 -4.61 4.80
N ALA A 118 14.11 -3.33 5.07
CA ALA A 118 15.00 -2.22 4.77
C ALA A 118 16.35 -2.30 5.52
N LEU A 119 16.34 -2.82 6.74
CA LEU A 119 17.54 -2.96 7.57
C LEU A 119 18.37 -4.22 7.26
N HIS A 120 17.73 -5.34 6.89
CA HIS A 120 18.40 -6.64 6.88
C HIS A 120 18.53 -7.26 5.48
N TYR A 121 17.89 -6.68 4.45
CA TYR A 121 17.87 -7.24 3.11
C TYR A 121 18.14 -6.19 2.04
N LEU A 122 18.49 -6.64 0.85
CA LEU A 122 18.78 -5.77 -0.29
C LEU A 122 17.50 -5.22 -0.93
N SER A 123 17.62 -4.11 -1.65
CA SER A 123 16.52 -3.41 -2.35
C SER A 123 15.63 -4.32 -3.21
N ARG A 124 16.23 -5.34 -3.87
CA ARG A 124 15.47 -6.34 -4.64
C ARG A 124 14.44 -7.09 -3.81
N HIS A 125 14.74 -7.39 -2.54
CA HIS A 125 13.82 -8.10 -1.66
C HIS A 125 12.67 -7.20 -1.23
N MET A 126 12.90 -5.90 -1.11
CA MET A 126 11.83 -4.93 -0.89
C MET A 126 10.87 -4.87 -2.10
N SER A 127 11.41 -4.84 -3.33
CA SER A 127 10.58 -4.86 -4.55
C SER A 127 9.75 -6.15 -4.65
N TRP A 128 10.36 -7.30 -4.38
CA TRP A 128 9.66 -8.59 -4.39
C TRP A 128 8.65 -8.73 -3.24
N LEU A 129 8.93 -8.15 -2.08
CA LEU A 129 7.99 -8.07 -0.96
C LEU A 129 6.67 -7.41 -1.40
N HIS A 130 6.77 -6.26 -2.05
CA HIS A 130 5.59 -5.55 -2.57
C HIS A 130 4.95 -6.21 -3.80
N CYS A 131 5.71 -7.01 -4.56
CA CYS A 131 5.15 -7.91 -5.57
C CYS A 131 4.26 -8.97 -4.91
N MET A 132 4.70 -9.56 -3.80
CA MET A 132 3.90 -10.56 -3.04
C MET A 132 2.61 -9.96 -2.48
N TRP A 133 2.64 -8.71 -2.00
CA TRP A 133 1.40 -8.00 -1.67
C TRP A 133 0.45 -7.93 -2.87
N GLY A 134 0.96 -7.56 -4.05
CA GLY A 134 0.17 -7.51 -5.29
C GLY A 134 -0.44 -8.86 -5.68
N VAL A 135 0.27 -9.96 -5.46
CA VAL A 135 -0.27 -11.32 -5.64
C VAL A 135 -1.46 -11.53 -4.69
N GLY A 136 -1.32 -11.19 -3.40
CA GLY A 136 -2.41 -11.28 -2.43
C GLY A 136 -3.61 -10.44 -2.83
N ALA A 137 -3.40 -9.18 -3.17
CA ALA A 137 -4.45 -8.24 -3.59
C ALA A 137 -5.19 -8.68 -4.87
N THR A 138 -4.54 -9.49 -5.71
CA THR A 138 -5.17 -10.11 -6.88
C THR A 138 -5.96 -11.35 -6.51
N VAL A 139 -5.41 -12.24 -5.70
CA VAL A 139 -6.02 -13.53 -5.34
C VAL A 139 -7.26 -13.36 -4.46
N GLY A 140 -7.25 -12.37 -3.55
CA GLY A 140 -8.40 -12.13 -2.65
C GLY A 140 -9.74 -11.95 -3.37
N PRO A 141 -9.88 -11.00 -4.32
CA PRO A 141 -11.09 -10.83 -5.13
C PRO A 141 -11.48 -12.06 -5.94
N TYR A 142 -10.50 -12.84 -6.45
CA TYR A 142 -10.80 -14.10 -7.15
C TYR A 142 -11.47 -15.12 -6.23
N ILE A 143 -10.99 -15.27 -4.99
CA ILE A 143 -11.62 -16.15 -4.00
C ILE A 143 -13.04 -15.66 -3.70
N MET A 144 -13.23 -14.37 -3.45
CA MET A 144 -14.56 -13.79 -3.20
C MET A 144 -15.49 -13.98 -4.40
N GLY A 145 -15.00 -13.66 -5.61
CA GLY A 145 -15.76 -13.83 -6.85
C GLY A 145 -16.17 -15.29 -7.09
N ALA A 146 -15.26 -16.24 -6.88
CA ALA A 146 -15.55 -17.65 -7.00
C ALA A 146 -16.64 -18.10 -6.00
N VAL A 147 -16.55 -17.67 -4.75
CA VAL A 147 -17.57 -17.97 -3.72
C VAL A 147 -18.94 -17.43 -4.14
N LEU A 148 -19.02 -16.19 -4.57
CA LEU A 148 -20.28 -15.54 -4.96
C LEU A 148 -20.87 -16.19 -6.22
N THR A 149 -20.04 -16.51 -7.21
CA THR A 149 -20.48 -17.15 -8.47
C THR A 149 -21.04 -18.56 -8.24
N HIS A 150 -20.52 -19.30 -7.25
CA HIS A 150 -21.04 -20.63 -6.89
C HIS A 150 -22.20 -20.58 -5.88
N GLY A 151 -22.85 -19.43 -5.71
CA GLY A 151 -24.01 -19.26 -4.82
C GLY A 151 -23.69 -19.20 -3.33
N GLY A 152 -22.39 -19.03 -2.97
CA GLY A 152 -21.98 -18.81 -1.59
C GLY A 152 -22.22 -17.34 -1.16
N SER A 153 -22.20 -17.10 0.15
CA SER A 153 -22.33 -15.75 0.71
C SER A 153 -20.98 -15.05 0.83
N TRP A 154 -20.96 -13.71 0.83
CA TRP A 154 -19.77 -12.92 1.10
C TRP A 154 -19.14 -13.23 2.48
N HIS A 155 -19.94 -13.65 3.47
CA HIS A 155 -19.49 -14.14 4.76
C HIS A 155 -18.52 -15.33 4.60
N SER A 156 -18.85 -16.26 3.68
CA SER A 156 -17.99 -17.41 3.39
C SER A 156 -16.67 -16.98 2.74
N GLY A 157 -16.68 -15.99 1.87
CA GLY A 157 -15.47 -15.40 1.29
C GLY A 157 -14.52 -14.84 2.36
N TYR A 158 -15.03 -14.02 3.28
CA TYR A 158 -14.26 -13.52 4.41
C TYR A 158 -13.76 -14.65 5.34
N ARG A 159 -14.58 -15.68 5.57
CA ARG A 159 -14.20 -16.84 6.39
C ARG A 159 -13.05 -17.63 5.78
N ILE A 160 -13.06 -17.88 4.47
CA ILE A 160 -11.97 -18.57 3.77
C ILE A 160 -10.66 -17.78 3.93
N ILE A 161 -10.66 -16.48 3.66
CA ILE A 161 -9.48 -15.66 3.86
C ILE A 161 -9.07 -15.61 5.34
N GLY A 162 -10.01 -15.56 6.27
CA GLY A 162 -9.76 -15.65 7.71
C GLY A 162 -9.05 -16.94 8.11
N VAL A 163 -9.42 -18.09 7.53
CA VAL A 163 -8.73 -19.37 7.77
C VAL A 163 -7.29 -19.34 7.24
N ILE A 164 -7.07 -18.76 6.05
CA ILE A 164 -5.71 -18.56 5.50
C ILE A 164 -4.88 -17.69 6.45
N GLN A 165 -5.46 -16.58 6.94
CA GLN A 165 -4.82 -15.68 7.91
C GLN A 165 -4.52 -16.37 9.23
N LEU A 166 -5.40 -17.26 9.71
CA LEU A 166 -5.20 -18.04 10.93
C LEU A 166 -4.00 -18.97 10.79
N ALA A 167 -3.91 -19.69 9.65
CA ALA A 167 -2.77 -20.56 9.37
C ALA A 167 -1.46 -19.76 9.34
N LEU A 168 -1.46 -18.58 8.71
CA LEU A 168 -0.28 -17.72 8.67
C LEU A 168 0.06 -17.15 10.06
N THR A 169 -0.93 -16.79 10.86
CA THR A 169 -0.73 -16.36 12.25
C THR A 169 0.00 -17.45 13.05
N ALA A 170 -0.41 -18.71 12.87
CA ALA A 170 0.27 -19.84 13.50
C ALA A 170 1.72 -19.98 13.02
N ILE A 171 1.98 -19.87 11.71
CA ILE A 171 3.34 -19.90 11.14
C ILE A 171 4.19 -18.76 11.72
N LEU A 172 3.65 -17.55 11.83
CA LEU A 172 4.36 -16.39 12.40
C LEU A 172 4.69 -16.62 13.89
N LEU A 173 3.76 -17.15 14.67
CA LEU A 173 4.01 -17.49 16.08
C LEU A 173 5.10 -18.54 16.22
N LEU A 174 5.08 -19.59 15.42
CA LEU A 174 6.11 -20.63 15.40
C LEU A 174 7.47 -20.10 14.92
N SER A 175 7.48 -19.07 14.09
CA SER A 175 8.71 -18.44 13.57
C SER A 175 9.38 -17.48 14.56
N LEU A 176 8.75 -17.13 15.68
CA LEU A 176 9.29 -16.15 16.63
C LEU A 176 10.76 -16.41 17.08
N PRO A 177 11.21 -17.66 17.24
CA PRO A 177 12.62 -17.92 17.54
C PRO A 177 13.60 -17.46 16.46
N LEU A 178 13.18 -17.47 15.17
CA LEU A 178 14.02 -17.06 14.05
C LEU A 178 14.31 -15.56 14.05
N TRP A 179 13.39 -14.74 14.58
CA TRP A 179 13.55 -13.29 14.69
C TRP A 179 14.57 -12.88 15.76
N LYS A 180 14.80 -13.74 16.76
CA LYS A 180 15.74 -13.46 17.86
C LYS A 180 17.21 -13.59 17.45
N GLN A 181 17.53 -14.36 16.42
CA GLN A 181 18.91 -14.58 15.99
C GLN A 181 19.57 -13.34 15.37
N ASN A 182 18.76 -12.37 14.90
CA ASN A 182 19.22 -11.13 14.29
C ASN A 182 19.21 -9.93 15.27
N THR A 183 19.00 -10.14 16.56
CA THR A 183 18.70 -9.07 17.53
C THR A 183 19.86 -8.67 18.44
N ALA A 184 21.11 -9.11 18.21
CA ALA A 184 22.24 -8.70 19.03
C ALA A 184 22.48 -7.16 19.04
N GLU A 185 22.14 -6.47 17.94
CA GLU A 185 22.19 -4.99 17.86
C GLU A 185 20.96 -4.29 18.48
N SER A 186 19.91 -5.04 18.83
CA SER A 186 18.63 -4.48 19.23
C SER A 186 18.51 -4.11 20.71
N ASP A 187 19.38 -4.56 21.56
CA ASP A 187 19.28 -4.27 23.01
C ASP A 187 19.69 -2.84 23.36
N GLU A 188 20.60 -2.22 22.60
CA GLU A 188 20.92 -0.79 22.72
C GLU A 188 19.78 0.07 22.15
N GLN A 189 19.24 -0.28 20.97
CA GLN A 189 18.11 0.41 20.36
C GLN A 189 16.81 0.35 21.19
N ARG A 190 16.63 -0.73 21.98
CA ARG A 190 15.50 -0.87 22.91
C ARG A 190 15.56 0.08 24.09
N ARG A 191 16.75 0.56 24.45
CA ARG A 191 16.96 1.47 25.59
C ARG A 191 16.74 2.94 25.23
N GLU A 192 16.81 3.29 23.94
CA GLU A 192 16.54 4.64 23.49
C GLU A 192 15.05 4.96 23.53
N LYS A 193 14.71 6.16 23.98
CA LYS A 193 13.33 6.64 24.02
C LYS A 193 12.77 6.80 22.60
N ALA A 194 11.59 6.25 22.36
CA ALA A 194 10.89 6.43 21.09
C ALA A 194 10.67 7.93 20.82
N LEU A 195 10.99 8.37 19.58
CA LEU A 195 10.85 9.77 19.16
C LEU A 195 9.36 10.15 19.13
N SER A 196 9.07 11.37 19.54
CA SER A 196 7.77 11.98 19.37
C SER A 196 7.57 12.39 17.90
N LEU A 197 6.31 12.54 17.46
CA LEU A 197 6.01 12.97 16.09
C LEU A 197 6.65 14.32 15.74
N VAL A 198 6.74 15.24 16.71
CA VAL A 198 7.36 16.56 16.52
C VAL A 198 8.87 16.42 16.29
N GLU A 199 9.53 15.56 17.08
CA GLU A 199 10.96 15.27 16.90
C GLU A 199 11.25 14.64 15.54
N ILE A 200 10.41 13.67 15.10
CA ILE A 200 10.54 13.02 13.79
C ILE A 200 10.39 14.05 12.66
N ILE A 201 9.36 14.90 12.70
CA ILE A 201 9.11 15.92 11.67
C ILE A 201 10.21 17.00 11.63
N ALA A 202 10.92 17.20 12.73
CA ALA A 202 12.06 18.13 12.81
C ALA A 202 13.34 17.57 12.17
N ILE A 203 13.45 16.25 11.94
CA ILE A 203 14.61 15.63 11.30
C ILE A 203 14.78 16.19 9.88
N PRO A 204 16.00 16.66 9.50
CA PRO A 204 16.26 17.11 8.13
C PRO A 204 15.91 16.05 7.09
N GLY A 205 15.07 16.41 6.11
CA GLY A 205 14.59 15.48 5.07
C GLY A 205 13.29 14.76 5.41
N ALA A 206 12.87 14.64 6.68
CA ALA A 206 11.65 13.91 7.05
C ALA A 206 10.38 14.44 6.35
N LYS A 207 10.16 15.76 6.36
CA LYS A 207 9.01 16.37 5.65
C LYS A 207 9.05 16.09 4.14
N ALA A 208 10.26 16.06 3.57
CA ALA A 208 10.41 15.84 2.14
C ALA A 208 10.07 14.38 1.76
N VAL A 209 10.54 13.39 2.53
CA VAL A 209 10.20 11.99 2.25
C VAL A 209 8.73 11.70 2.52
N MET A 210 8.13 12.29 3.56
CA MET A 210 6.70 12.17 3.83
C MET A 210 5.86 12.72 2.68
N LEU A 211 6.19 13.91 2.18
CA LEU A 211 5.46 14.53 1.07
C LEU A 211 5.68 13.78 -0.25
N CYS A 212 6.90 13.28 -0.50
CA CYS A 212 7.20 12.44 -1.65
C CYS A 212 6.32 11.18 -1.65
N PHE A 213 6.23 10.49 -0.51
CA PHE A 213 5.49 9.25 -0.37
C PHE A 213 3.97 9.47 -0.38
N PHE A 214 3.49 10.56 0.23
CA PHE A 214 2.12 11.03 0.11
C PHE A 214 1.71 11.22 -1.36
N CYS A 215 2.52 11.96 -2.14
CA CYS A 215 2.22 12.22 -3.55
C CYS A 215 2.26 10.96 -4.39
N TYR A 216 3.19 10.04 -4.11
CA TYR A 216 3.24 8.74 -4.77
C TYR A 216 1.93 7.98 -4.60
N CYS A 217 1.50 7.78 -3.35
CA CYS A 217 0.25 7.06 -3.05
C CYS A 217 -0.98 7.79 -3.59
N ALA A 218 -0.96 9.13 -3.59
CA ALA A 218 -1.98 9.95 -4.21
C ALA A 218 -2.12 9.68 -5.73
N VAL A 219 -1.00 9.60 -6.46
CA VAL A 219 -1.00 9.26 -7.90
C VAL A 219 -1.53 7.85 -8.10
N GLU A 220 -0.96 6.85 -7.41
CA GLU A 220 -1.34 5.44 -7.54
C GLU A 220 -2.84 5.24 -7.33
N GLN A 221 -3.38 5.75 -6.23
CA GLN A 221 -4.79 5.54 -5.87
C GLN A 221 -5.75 6.38 -6.72
N THR A 222 -5.36 7.60 -7.13
CA THR A 222 -6.18 8.40 -8.03
C THR A 222 -6.30 7.75 -9.39
N VAL A 223 -5.21 7.22 -9.94
CA VAL A 223 -5.26 6.46 -11.21
C VAL A 223 -6.10 5.20 -11.04
N GLY A 224 -5.88 4.41 -9.99
CA GLY A 224 -6.65 3.20 -9.74
C GLY A 224 -8.14 3.42 -9.66
N LEU A 225 -8.59 4.55 -9.08
CA LEU A 225 -10.01 4.85 -8.91
C LEU A 225 -10.62 5.53 -10.14
N TRP A 226 -9.91 6.44 -10.81
CA TRP A 226 -10.50 7.36 -11.78
C TRP A 226 -10.13 7.10 -13.24
N ALA A 227 -9.15 6.22 -13.54
CA ALA A 227 -8.71 5.96 -14.91
C ALA A 227 -9.85 5.49 -15.83
N SER A 228 -10.66 4.52 -15.39
CA SER A 228 -11.79 4.03 -16.19
C SER A 228 -12.83 5.12 -16.43
N SER A 229 -13.16 5.92 -15.41
CA SER A 229 -14.09 7.04 -15.54
C SER A 229 -13.56 8.11 -16.50
N TYR A 230 -12.27 8.41 -16.47
CA TYR A 230 -11.62 9.32 -17.41
C TYR A 230 -11.70 8.78 -18.85
N LEU A 231 -11.41 7.49 -19.06
CA LEU A 231 -11.47 6.89 -20.39
C LEU A 231 -12.90 6.90 -20.97
N VAL A 232 -13.91 6.57 -20.16
CA VAL A 232 -15.30 6.59 -20.63
C VAL A 232 -15.77 7.99 -20.93
N ASN A 233 -15.64 8.92 -19.98
CA ASN A 233 -16.30 10.24 -20.07
C ASN A 233 -15.51 11.28 -20.88
N VAL A 234 -14.18 11.12 -21.01
CA VAL A 234 -13.33 12.10 -21.73
C VAL A 234 -12.83 11.55 -23.05
N ARG A 235 -12.56 10.24 -23.14
CA ARG A 235 -12.02 9.59 -24.33
C ARG A 235 -13.08 8.85 -25.15
N GLY A 236 -14.30 8.68 -24.64
CA GLY A 236 -15.38 7.96 -25.32
C GLY A 236 -15.17 6.46 -25.45
N VAL A 237 -14.29 5.87 -24.63
CA VAL A 237 -14.05 4.42 -24.60
C VAL A 237 -15.27 3.72 -24.00
N ASP A 238 -15.68 2.59 -24.54
CA ASP A 238 -16.75 1.80 -23.91
C ASP A 238 -16.37 1.33 -22.51
N ALA A 239 -17.38 1.15 -21.64
CA ALA A 239 -17.16 0.90 -20.22
C ALA A 239 -16.42 -0.44 -19.93
N VAL A 240 -16.65 -1.47 -20.77
CA VAL A 240 -16.00 -2.78 -20.59
C VAL A 240 -14.51 -2.69 -20.92
N THR A 241 -14.17 -2.07 -22.04
CA THR A 241 -12.78 -1.82 -22.45
C THR A 241 -12.07 -0.91 -21.46
N ALA A 242 -12.73 0.15 -20.98
CA ALA A 242 -12.16 1.07 -20.00
C ALA A 242 -11.87 0.39 -18.65
N ALA A 243 -12.73 -0.52 -18.19
CA ALA A 243 -12.49 -1.32 -16.99
C ALA A 243 -11.30 -2.27 -17.18
N GLY A 244 -11.17 -2.89 -18.37
CA GLY A 244 -10.00 -3.70 -18.72
C GLY A 244 -8.70 -2.89 -18.67
N TYR A 245 -8.68 -1.67 -19.18
CA TYR A 245 -7.52 -0.79 -19.16
C TYR A 245 -7.15 -0.35 -17.74
N GLY A 246 -8.16 -0.10 -16.88
CA GLY A 246 -7.93 0.15 -15.46
C GLY A 246 -7.26 -1.04 -14.74
N SER A 247 -7.67 -2.26 -15.08
CA SER A 247 -7.05 -3.49 -14.52
C SER A 247 -5.59 -3.64 -14.94
N LEU A 248 -5.23 -3.26 -16.16
CA LEU A 248 -3.85 -3.34 -16.67
C LEU A 248 -2.90 -2.33 -15.99
N PHE A 249 -3.42 -1.23 -15.45
CA PHE A 249 -2.64 -0.34 -14.57
C PHE A 249 -2.10 -1.11 -13.35
N PHE A 250 -2.95 -1.87 -12.65
CA PHE A 250 -2.52 -2.67 -11.50
C PHE A 250 -1.61 -3.82 -11.88
N LEU A 251 -1.83 -4.44 -13.06
CA LEU A 251 -0.92 -5.44 -13.61
C LEU A 251 0.46 -4.81 -13.91
N GLY A 252 0.49 -3.57 -14.41
CA GLY A 252 1.70 -2.77 -14.59
C GLY A 252 2.46 -2.57 -13.28
N ILE A 253 1.78 -2.24 -12.19
CA ILE A 253 2.39 -2.09 -10.86
C ILE A 253 2.97 -3.43 -10.39
N THR A 254 2.18 -4.50 -10.40
CA THR A 254 2.60 -5.81 -9.85
C THR A 254 3.73 -6.42 -10.69
N GLY A 255 3.59 -6.45 -12.02
CA GLY A 255 4.63 -6.92 -12.93
C GLY A 255 5.88 -6.05 -12.90
N GLY A 256 5.68 -4.73 -12.82
CA GLY A 256 6.77 -3.76 -12.67
C GLY A 256 7.55 -3.96 -11.37
N ARG A 257 6.90 -4.28 -10.25
CA ARG A 257 7.57 -4.61 -8.97
C ARG A 257 8.40 -5.89 -9.07
N ALA A 258 7.91 -6.91 -9.78
CA ALA A 258 8.68 -8.12 -10.05
C ALA A 258 9.95 -7.81 -10.86
N VAL A 259 9.81 -7.03 -11.93
CA VAL A 259 10.92 -6.62 -12.80
C VAL A 259 11.88 -5.67 -12.08
N SER A 260 11.37 -4.75 -11.26
CA SER A 260 12.17 -3.81 -10.47
C SER A 260 13.19 -4.53 -9.58
N GLY A 261 12.84 -5.68 -9.00
CA GLY A 261 13.77 -6.50 -8.23
C GLY A 261 15.01 -6.94 -9.00
N PHE A 262 14.94 -7.08 -10.32
CA PHE A 262 16.11 -7.36 -11.17
C PHE A 262 16.86 -6.10 -11.59
N ILE A 263 16.15 -4.98 -11.80
CA ILE A 263 16.77 -3.70 -12.17
C ILE A 263 17.65 -3.15 -11.03
N THR A 264 17.30 -3.40 -9.78
CA THR A 264 18.08 -3.00 -8.58
C THR A 264 19.47 -3.65 -8.48
N TYR A 265 19.81 -4.62 -9.33
CA TYR A 265 21.20 -5.07 -9.47
C TYR A 265 22.12 -4.00 -10.12
N ARG A 266 21.55 -3.06 -10.86
CA ARG A 266 22.30 -2.02 -11.61
C ARG A 266 22.02 -0.61 -11.14
N LEU A 267 20.82 -0.35 -10.60
CA LEU A 267 20.37 0.97 -10.16
C LEU A 267 20.19 0.98 -8.64
N ASN A 268 20.66 2.06 -8.00
CA ASN A 268 20.39 2.31 -6.57
C ASN A 268 18.97 2.85 -6.37
N ASP A 269 18.53 2.92 -5.10
CA ASP A 269 17.16 3.33 -4.75
C ASP A 269 16.82 4.73 -5.26
N THR A 270 17.73 5.70 -5.18
CA THR A 270 17.53 7.06 -5.70
C THR A 270 17.32 7.06 -7.22
N GLN A 271 18.09 6.26 -7.94
CA GLN A 271 17.96 6.10 -9.40
C GLN A 271 16.67 5.38 -9.77
N MET A 272 16.24 4.39 -8.99
CA MET A 272 14.96 3.69 -9.16
C MET A 272 13.77 4.62 -8.99
N VAL A 273 13.79 5.49 -7.98
CA VAL A 273 12.74 6.51 -7.80
C VAL A 273 12.69 7.47 -8.98
N ARG A 274 13.84 7.97 -9.44
CA ARG A 274 13.92 8.87 -10.62
C ARG A 274 13.45 8.19 -11.91
N LEU A 275 13.82 6.92 -12.12
CA LEU A 275 13.34 6.12 -13.25
C LEU A 275 11.83 5.99 -13.22
N GLY A 276 11.25 5.64 -12.06
CA GLY A 276 9.80 5.54 -11.89
C GLY A 276 9.10 6.87 -12.19
N GLN A 277 9.61 7.99 -11.66
CA GLN A 277 9.08 9.33 -11.93
C GLN A 277 9.14 9.69 -13.42
N ALA A 278 10.22 9.36 -14.11
CA ALA A 278 10.36 9.61 -15.55
C ALA A 278 9.37 8.78 -16.37
N ILE A 279 9.15 7.51 -16.01
CA ILE A 279 8.16 6.64 -16.68
C ILE A 279 6.74 7.16 -16.42
N ILE A 280 6.40 7.59 -15.19
CA ILE A 280 5.11 8.22 -14.89
C ILE A 280 4.93 9.49 -15.73
N ALA A 281 5.96 10.34 -15.82
CA ALA A 281 5.90 11.56 -16.63
C ALA A 281 5.61 11.25 -18.11
N ALA A 282 6.28 10.25 -18.68
CA ALA A 282 6.03 9.79 -20.04
C ALA A 282 4.59 9.29 -20.21
N GLY A 283 4.10 8.48 -19.25
CA GLY A 283 2.72 8.00 -19.24
C GLY A 283 1.70 9.14 -19.19
N ILE A 284 1.89 10.12 -18.30
CA ILE A 284 1.02 11.30 -18.21
C ILE A 284 1.08 12.14 -19.49
N ALA A 285 2.25 12.30 -20.09
CA ALA A 285 2.39 13.02 -21.37
C ALA A 285 1.54 12.37 -22.46
N LEU A 286 1.49 11.04 -22.54
CA LEU A 286 0.63 10.31 -23.47
C LEU A 286 -0.87 10.56 -23.20
N LEU A 287 -1.26 10.73 -21.93
CA LEU A 287 -2.66 11.05 -21.57
C LEU A 287 -3.09 12.45 -22.05
N PHE A 288 -2.17 13.39 -22.25
CA PHE A 288 -2.48 14.69 -22.83
C PHE A 288 -2.69 14.65 -24.34
N LEU A 289 -2.16 13.62 -25.03
CA LEU A 289 -2.22 13.57 -26.49
C LEU A 289 -3.60 13.10 -26.98
N PRO A 290 -4.23 13.80 -27.95
CA PRO A 290 -5.51 13.40 -28.54
C PRO A 290 -5.31 12.35 -29.65
N LEU A 291 -4.48 11.33 -29.42
CA LEU A 291 -4.06 10.35 -30.43
C LEU A 291 -4.84 9.02 -30.34
N GLY A 292 -6.04 9.04 -29.78
CA GLY A 292 -6.93 7.88 -29.67
C GLY A 292 -6.69 7.03 -28.41
N ASP A 293 -7.54 6.00 -28.25
CA ASP A 293 -7.68 5.24 -27.02
C ASP A 293 -6.46 4.38 -26.70
N ARG A 294 -5.80 3.86 -27.74
CA ARG A 294 -4.59 3.02 -27.57
C ARG A 294 -3.44 3.79 -26.94
N VAL A 295 -3.31 5.08 -27.26
CA VAL A 295 -2.26 5.94 -26.69
C VAL A 295 -2.57 6.25 -25.23
N ALA A 296 -3.80 6.53 -24.88
CA ALA A 296 -4.23 6.73 -23.50
C ALA A 296 -4.05 5.44 -22.67
N PHE A 297 -4.35 4.29 -23.24
CA PHE A 297 -4.09 2.99 -22.65
C PHE A 297 -2.59 2.78 -22.34
N VAL A 298 -1.72 2.98 -23.32
CA VAL A 298 -0.26 2.87 -23.13
C VAL A 298 0.19 3.85 -22.04
N GLY A 299 -0.37 5.06 -22.01
CA GLY A 299 -0.10 6.05 -20.96
C GLY A 299 -0.42 5.51 -19.56
N LEU A 300 -1.58 4.89 -19.36
CA LEU A 300 -1.96 4.30 -18.06
C LEU A 300 -1.05 3.14 -17.65
N VAL A 301 -0.70 2.25 -18.58
CA VAL A 301 0.24 1.14 -18.31
C VAL A 301 1.61 1.69 -17.90
N LEU A 302 2.10 2.73 -18.58
CA LEU A 302 3.37 3.37 -18.22
C LEU A 302 3.29 4.02 -16.84
N VAL A 303 2.18 4.67 -16.47
CA VAL A 303 2.00 5.20 -15.12
C VAL A 303 2.08 4.07 -14.09
N GLY A 304 1.44 2.92 -14.33
CA GLY A 304 1.52 1.74 -13.46
C GLY A 304 2.95 1.19 -13.34
N LEU A 305 3.63 1.01 -14.46
CA LEU A 305 5.03 0.56 -14.48
C LEU A 305 5.95 1.54 -13.75
N GLY A 306 5.74 2.84 -13.91
CA GLY A 306 6.52 3.88 -13.22
C GLY A 306 6.26 3.94 -11.72
N CYS A 307 5.05 3.64 -11.27
CA CYS A 307 4.72 3.51 -9.85
C CYS A 307 5.48 2.35 -9.18
N ALA A 308 5.74 1.28 -9.91
CA ALA A 308 6.28 0.02 -9.37
C ALA A 308 7.57 0.17 -8.56
N PRO A 309 8.64 0.85 -9.03
CA PRO A 309 9.91 0.95 -8.32
C PRO A 309 9.89 1.98 -7.17
N ILE A 310 8.96 2.96 -7.17
CA ILE A 310 9.04 4.12 -6.29
C ILE A 310 8.82 3.74 -4.83
N TYR A 311 7.71 3.05 -4.52
CA TYR A 311 7.35 2.66 -3.16
C TYR A 311 8.46 1.83 -2.48
N PRO A 312 8.91 0.71 -3.06
CA PRO A 312 9.94 -0.13 -2.45
C PRO A 312 11.25 0.63 -2.23
N SER A 313 11.65 1.48 -3.19
CA SER A 313 12.93 2.18 -3.13
C SER A 313 12.92 3.32 -2.10
N ILE A 314 11.81 4.06 -1.95
CA ILE A 314 11.70 5.09 -0.90
C ILE A 314 11.82 4.45 0.49
N ILE A 315 11.15 3.34 0.72
CA ILE A 315 11.20 2.65 2.02
C ILE A 315 12.57 2.04 2.28
N HIS A 316 13.13 1.33 1.30
CA HIS A 316 14.43 0.69 1.45
C HIS A 316 15.57 1.69 1.69
N SER A 317 15.50 2.88 1.09
CA SER A 317 16.50 3.94 1.28
C SER A 317 16.40 4.66 2.63
N THR A 318 15.34 4.47 3.41
CA THR A 318 15.12 5.20 4.67
C THR A 318 16.25 5.03 5.70
N PRO A 319 16.78 3.81 5.96
CA PRO A 319 17.92 3.66 6.85
C PRO A 319 19.19 4.38 6.36
N ALA A 320 19.42 4.41 5.04
CA ALA A 320 20.57 5.10 4.46
C ALA A 320 20.47 6.63 4.58
N HIS A 321 19.25 7.19 4.50
CA HIS A 321 19.01 8.62 4.62
C HIS A 321 19.02 9.14 6.07
N PHE A 322 18.56 8.34 7.04
CA PHE A 322 18.23 8.83 8.38
C PHE A 322 18.92 8.05 9.52
N GLY A 323 19.66 6.99 9.20
CA GLY A 323 20.25 6.09 10.18
C GLY A 323 19.32 4.93 10.55
N ALA A 324 19.92 3.79 10.88
CA ALA A 324 19.18 2.56 11.22
C ALA A 324 18.33 2.73 12.48
N GLU A 325 18.83 3.49 13.46
CA GLU A 325 18.18 3.74 14.75
C GLU A 325 16.88 4.56 14.64
N ARG A 326 16.75 5.38 13.57
CA ARG A 326 15.57 6.23 13.32
C ARG A 326 14.65 5.67 12.24
N SER A 327 15.09 4.64 11.51
CA SER A 327 14.39 4.16 10.31
C SER A 327 12.97 3.68 10.63
N GLN A 328 12.73 2.97 11.74
CA GLN A 328 11.40 2.49 12.12
C GLN A 328 10.43 3.64 12.36
N ALA A 329 10.88 4.69 13.06
CA ALA A 329 10.07 5.88 13.32
C ALA A 329 9.73 6.62 12.02
N LEU A 330 10.72 6.80 11.15
CA LEU A 330 10.54 7.46 9.85
C LEU A 330 9.62 6.66 8.92
N ILE A 331 9.78 5.34 8.83
CA ILE A 331 8.92 4.47 8.03
C ILE A 331 7.48 4.52 8.56
N GLY A 332 7.28 4.50 9.88
CA GLY A 332 5.95 4.65 10.47
C GLY A 332 5.24 5.94 10.05
N VAL A 333 5.96 7.07 10.04
CA VAL A 333 5.40 8.37 9.62
C VAL A 333 5.24 8.45 8.10
N GLN A 334 6.14 7.86 7.31
CA GLN A 334 6.00 7.74 5.86
C GLN A 334 4.72 6.95 5.50
N MET A 335 4.48 5.80 6.15
CA MET A 335 3.27 4.99 5.97
C MET A 335 2.02 5.78 6.33
N ALA A 336 2.02 6.45 7.48
CA ALA A 336 0.89 7.30 7.88
C ALA A 336 0.60 8.38 6.84
N SER A 337 1.64 9.05 6.31
CA SER A 337 1.52 10.05 5.25
C SER A 337 0.99 9.45 3.94
N ALA A 338 1.44 8.24 3.58
CA ALA A 338 0.96 7.49 2.43
C ALA A 338 -0.55 7.19 2.54
N TYR A 339 -0.99 6.67 3.68
CA TYR A 339 -2.42 6.36 3.89
C TYR A 339 -3.30 7.61 3.90
N VAL A 340 -2.79 8.76 4.37
CA VAL A 340 -3.49 10.04 4.22
C VAL A 340 -3.61 10.42 2.75
N GLY A 341 -2.55 10.28 1.96
CA GLY A 341 -2.57 10.52 0.50
C GLY A 341 -3.57 9.62 -0.24
N THR A 342 -3.52 8.31 0.06
CA THR A 342 -4.46 7.30 -0.46
C THR A 342 -5.92 7.64 -0.18
N SER A 343 -6.22 8.10 1.04
CA SER A 343 -7.60 8.31 1.50
C SER A 343 -8.18 9.65 1.08
N LEU A 344 -7.37 10.71 0.96
CA LEU A 344 -7.86 12.06 0.73
C LEU A 344 -7.78 12.50 -0.72
N MET A 345 -6.74 12.10 -1.47
CA MET A 345 -6.49 12.69 -2.79
C MET A 345 -7.44 12.18 -3.89
N PRO A 346 -7.85 10.89 -3.94
CA PRO A 346 -8.85 10.46 -4.91
C PRO A 346 -10.24 11.10 -4.71
N PRO A 347 -10.80 11.21 -3.48
CA PRO A 347 -12.02 11.99 -3.25
C PRO A 347 -11.88 13.47 -3.58
N LEU A 348 -10.74 14.10 -3.28
CA LEU A 348 -10.46 15.48 -3.65
C LEU A 348 -10.49 15.67 -5.16
N PHE A 349 -9.88 14.76 -5.93
CA PHE A 349 -9.99 14.77 -7.39
C PHE A 349 -11.45 14.66 -7.84
N GLY A 350 -12.23 13.75 -7.23
CA GLY A 350 -13.65 13.59 -7.52
C GLY A 350 -14.44 14.89 -7.30
N TRP A 351 -14.19 15.58 -6.20
CA TRP A 351 -14.81 16.87 -5.90
C TRP A 351 -14.40 17.98 -6.90
N LEU A 352 -13.12 18.02 -7.28
CA LEU A 352 -12.62 18.96 -8.28
C LEU A 352 -13.20 18.67 -9.66
N SER A 353 -13.22 17.40 -10.08
CA SER A 353 -13.73 17.00 -11.39
C SER A 353 -15.23 17.25 -11.56
N ALA A 354 -16.00 17.13 -10.48
CA ALA A 354 -17.43 17.46 -10.48
C ALA A 354 -17.72 18.97 -10.68
N ARG A 355 -16.78 19.82 -10.28
CA ARG A 355 -16.91 21.29 -10.44
C ARG A 355 -16.29 21.82 -11.73
N LEU A 356 -15.28 21.14 -12.24
CA LEU A 356 -14.55 21.55 -13.44
C LEU A 356 -14.87 20.58 -14.60
N THR A 357 -14.12 19.52 -14.70
CA THR A 357 -14.30 18.44 -15.69
C THR A 357 -13.38 17.28 -15.36
N LEU A 358 -13.74 16.06 -15.74
CA LEU A 358 -12.83 14.90 -15.67
C LEU A 358 -11.59 15.07 -16.57
N GLY A 359 -11.63 15.95 -17.54
CA GLY A 359 -10.49 16.28 -18.42
C GLY A 359 -9.26 16.81 -17.69
N ILE A 360 -9.38 17.31 -16.45
CA ILE A 360 -8.23 17.75 -15.63
C ILE A 360 -7.39 16.58 -15.08
N PHE A 361 -7.82 15.33 -15.29
CA PHE A 361 -7.15 14.13 -14.75
C PHE A 361 -5.63 14.10 -15.02
N PRO A 362 -5.13 14.25 -16.27
CA PRO A 362 -3.69 14.25 -16.52
C PRO A 362 -2.97 15.42 -15.85
N ALA A 363 -3.59 16.62 -15.79
CA ALA A 363 -3.01 17.79 -15.15
C ALA A 363 -2.89 17.62 -13.62
N TYR A 364 -3.90 17.00 -12.99
CA TYR A 364 -3.87 16.66 -11.56
C TYR A 364 -2.76 15.68 -11.24
N LEU A 365 -2.59 14.63 -12.05
CA LEU A 365 -1.50 13.67 -11.89
C LEU A 365 -0.13 14.33 -12.09
N LEU A 366 -0.01 15.24 -13.08
CA LEU A 366 1.24 15.97 -13.33
C LEU A 366 1.61 16.87 -12.16
N LEU A 367 0.66 17.55 -11.54
CA LEU A 367 0.89 18.35 -10.34
C LEU A 367 1.42 17.48 -9.18
N LEU A 368 0.79 16.33 -8.90
CA LEU A 368 1.24 15.40 -7.88
C LEU A 368 2.64 14.86 -8.17
N LEU A 369 2.92 14.52 -9.43
CA LEU A 369 4.24 14.07 -9.86
C LEU A 369 5.30 15.17 -9.70
N ALA A 370 4.99 16.40 -10.05
CA ALA A 370 5.91 17.53 -9.89
C ALA A 370 6.26 17.77 -8.41
N VAL A 371 5.26 17.74 -7.51
CA VAL A 371 5.49 17.84 -6.06
C VAL A 371 6.30 16.65 -5.54
N MET A 372 6.02 15.43 -5.99
CA MET A 372 6.77 14.23 -5.66
C MET A 372 8.24 14.35 -6.08
N ALA A 373 8.51 14.79 -7.30
CA ALA A 373 9.86 14.95 -7.83
C ALA A 373 10.63 16.05 -7.09
N ALA A 374 10.00 17.20 -6.85
CA ALA A 374 10.59 18.29 -6.06
C ALA A 374 10.93 17.86 -4.62
N SER A 375 10.02 17.10 -3.99
CA SER A 375 10.21 16.56 -2.65
C SER A 375 11.34 15.54 -2.60
N HIS A 376 11.44 14.64 -3.59
CA HIS A 376 12.54 13.68 -3.70
C HIS A 376 13.88 14.38 -3.90
N LEU A 377 13.95 15.40 -4.75
CA LEU A 377 15.16 16.24 -4.90
C LEU A 377 15.54 16.96 -3.61
N ALA A 378 14.56 17.48 -2.88
CA ALA A 378 14.79 18.13 -1.58
C ALA A 378 15.30 17.13 -0.53
N LEU A 379 14.80 15.88 -0.54
CA LEU A 379 15.30 14.79 0.30
C LEU A 379 16.77 14.53 0.01
N CYS A 380 17.12 14.24 -1.24
CA CYS A 380 18.49 13.92 -1.65
C CYS A 380 19.48 15.05 -1.26
N ARG A 381 19.09 16.32 -1.46
CA ARG A 381 19.94 17.47 -1.06
C ARG A 381 20.14 17.57 0.44
N LYS A 382 19.14 17.20 1.26
CA LYS A 382 19.22 17.30 2.72
C LYS A 382 19.95 16.14 3.38
N THR A 383 20.00 14.99 2.69
CA THR A 383 20.64 13.77 3.20
C THR A 383 21.97 13.45 2.52
N GLY A 384 22.39 14.24 1.52
CA GLY A 384 23.69 14.09 0.85
C GLY A 384 23.76 12.88 -0.11
N THR A 385 22.62 12.43 -0.64
CA THR A 385 22.52 11.22 -1.47
C THR A 385 22.05 11.51 -2.90
#